data_44641145075f19124ef57468a13aaa1f
#
_entry.id   44641145075f19124ef57468a13aaa1f
#
_cell.length_a   1.000
_cell.length_b   1.000
_cell.length_c   1.000
_cell.angle_alpha   90.00
_cell.angle_beta   90.00
_cell.angle_gamma   90.00
#
_symmetry.space_group_name_H-M   'P 1'
#
loop_
_entity.id
_entity.type
_entity.pdbx_description
1 polymer ?
#
loop_
_entity_poly.entity_id
_entity_poly.type
_entity_poly.pdbx_seq_one_letter_code
_entity_poly.pdbx_strand_id
1 'polypeptide(L)'
;MDSPLYGYECCTFLIFANFEEITNTKTGAYIVNRFKSNKSMIINNNEIVIKSIQKEDIPLFDKWLDKEYIKKWFGEKEDWLNEINERNGQYSFLKHFIVYYNDRKIGYCLYADCFFLKCLEEEGHDFQEMYGDVAEQNHTYEIGYLIGEEEFLNRGIGKRIIQILEDRIIEIGGKEIAADPAEENIISIKALLSNGFKKKSDGDYRKICKMR
;
A
#
# COMPACT_ATOMS: atom_id res chain seq x y z
N MET A 1 -7.94 -10.96 -45.30
CA MET A 1 -6.64 -10.54 -44.70
C MET A 1 -6.93 -10.32 -43.25
N ASP A 2 -6.72 -11.37 -42.49
CA ASP A 2 -7.19 -11.51 -41.11
C ASP A 2 -6.10 -10.98 -40.16
N SER A 3 -6.48 -10.04 -39.33
CA SER A 3 -5.66 -9.63 -38.19
C SER A 3 -5.74 -10.70 -37.11
N PRO A 4 -4.64 -11.11 -36.49
CA PRO A 4 -4.69 -12.04 -35.37
C PRO A 4 -5.16 -11.31 -34.11
N LEU A 5 -6.28 -11.76 -33.59
CA LEU A 5 -6.74 -11.55 -32.25
C LEU A 5 -5.72 -12.19 -31.29
N TYR A 6 -4.89 -11.38 -30.66
CA TYR A 6 -4.14 -11.83 -29.49
C TYR A 6 -5.11 -11.86 -28.32
N GLY A 7 -5.45 -13.09 -27.91
CA GLY A 7 -6.30 -13.34 -26.78
C GLY A 7 -5.65 -12.95 -25.47
N TYR A 8 -6.30 -12.05 -24.76
CA TYR A 8 -6.06 -11.80 -23.34
C TYR A 8 -6.67 -12.95 -22.52
N GLU A 9 -5.99 -14.10 -22.49
CA GLU A 9 -6.41 -15.26 -21.69
C GLU A 9 -5.53 -15.51 -20.47
N CYS A 10 -4.94 -14.51 -19.85
CA CYS A 10 -4.12 -14.74 -18.65
C CYS A 10 -4.67 -14.15 -17.34
N CYS A 11 -5.67 -13.29 -17.38
CA CYS A 11 -6.16 -12.63 -16.16
C CYS A 11 -7.59 -12.94 -15.74
N THR A 12 -8.27 -13.94 -16.37
CA THR A 12 -9.69 -14.22 -16.09
C THR A 12 -9.94 -15.57 -15.42
N PHE A 13 -9.02 -16.12 -14.68
CA PHE A 13 -9.30 -17.31 -13.87
C PHE A 13 -9.06 -17.05 -12.39
N LEU A 14 -10.14 -17.23 -11.63
CA LEU A 14 -10.22 -17.35 -10.18
C LEU A 14 -10.50 -16.10 -9.37
N ILE A 15 -11.67 -15.50 -9.51
CA ILE A 15 -12.36 -14.98 -8.34
C ILE A 15 -13.83 -15.35 -8.41
N PHE A 16 -14.14 -16.64 -8.25
CA PHE A 16 -15.39 -17.14 -7.68
C PHE A 16 -15.04 -18.23 -6.67
N ALA A 17 -14.49 -17.84 -5.55
CA ALA A 17 -14.57 -18.63 -4.34
C ALA A 17 -15.27 -17.77 -3.30
N ASN A 18 -16.49 -18.20 -2.97
CA ASN A 18 -17.40 -17.63 -2.00
C ASN A 18 -16.68 -17.19 -0.72
N PHE A 19 -16.65 -15.88 -0.47
CA PHE A 19 -16.39 -15.31 0.82
C PHE A 19 -17.67 -15.19 1.65
N GLU A 20 -18.49 -16.23 1.67
CA GLU A 20 -19.52 -16.46 2.67
C GLU A 20 -19.21 -17.80 3.32
N GLU A 21 -18.43 -17.80 4.37
CA GLU A 21 -18.37 -18.75 5.48
C GLU A 21 -17.00 -18.75 6.16
N ILE A 22 -16.59 -17.65 6.75
CA ILE A 22 -15.73 -17.67 7.94
C ILE A 22 -16.27 -16.65 8.94
N THR A 23 -17.53 -16.79 9.31
CA THR A 23 -18.05 -16.35 10.59
C THR A 23 -18.25 -17.59 11.45
N ASN A 24 -17.16 -18.17 11.94
CA ASN A 24 -17.26 -19.07 13.04
C ASN A 24 -16.05 -18.98 13.98
N THR A 25 -16.14 -18.05 14.96
CA THR A 25 -16.02 -18.33 16.39
C THR A 25 -14.75 -19.04 16.87
N LYS A 26 -13.55 -18.65 16.45
CA LYS A 26 -12.35 -18.91 17.28
C LYS A 26 -11.36 -17.76 17.34
N THR A 27 -11.35 -16.86 16.37
CA THR A 27 -10.46 -15.69 16.34
C THR A 27 -10.96 -14.50 17.17
N GLY A 28 -12.26 -14.35 17.35
CA GLY A 28 -12.84 -13.27 18.17
C GLY A 28 -12.54 -13.41 19.68
N ALA A 29 -12.43 -14.64 20.19
CA ALA A 29 -12.13 -14.90 21.60
C ALA A 29 -10.64 -14.67 21.95
N TYR A 30 -9.73 -14.85 21.01
CA TYR A 30 -8.31 -14.62 21.23
C TYR A 30 -7.91 -13.14 21.27
N ILE A 31 -8.60 -12.29 20.52
CA ILE A 31 -8.35 -10.84 20.52
C ILE A 31 -8.87 -10.20 21.81
N VAL A 32 -10.01 -10.64 22.32
CA VAL A 32 -10.62 -10.09 23.55
C VAL A 32 -9.83 -10.48 24.81
N ASN A 33 -9.18 -11.64 24.85
CA ASN A 33 -8.42 -12.08 26.02
C ASN A 33 -7.01 -11.46 26.13
N ARG A 34 -6.46 -10.87 25.06
CA ARG A 34 -5.20 -10.12 25.12
C ARG A 34 -5.36 -8.71 25.70
N PHE A 35 -6.60 -8.21 25.79
CA PHE A 35 -6.91 -6.89 26.37
C PHE A 35 -7.28 -6.91 27.85
N LYS A 36 -7.21 -8.06 28.54
CA LYS A 36 -7.53 -8.17 29.97
C LYS A 36 -6.34 -8.33 30.91
N SER A 37 -5.14 -7.92 30.54
CA SER A 37 -4.09 -7.73 31.54
C SER A 37 -4.07 -6.28 32.00
N ASN A 38 -4.51 -6.07 33.24
CA ASN A 38 -4.45 -4.79 33.95
C ASN A 38 -3.04 -4.22 33.99
N LYS A 39 -2.69 -3.39 33.01
CA LYS A 39 -1.78 -2.27 33.15
C LYS A 39 -2.57 -1.06 32.69
N SER A 40 -2.66 -0.04 33.55
CA SER A 40 -3.19 1.28 33.20
C SER A 40 -2.55 1.68 31.84
N MET A 41 -3.30 1.46 30.74
CA MET A 41 -2.91 1.98 29.45
C MET A 41 -2.97 3.49 29.59
N ILE A 42 -1.80 4.11 29.70
CA ILE A 42 -1.65 5.48 29.26
C ILE A 42 -2.08 5.42 27.80
N ILE A 43 -3.32 5.85 27.51
CA ILE A 43 -3.81 6.05 26.15
C ILE A 43 -2.88 7.13 25.59
N ASN A 44 -1.87 6.69 24.87
CA ASN A 44 -1.02 7.59 24.11
C ASN A 44 -1.93 8.12 23.00
N ASN A 45 -2.49 9.32 23.19
CA ASN A 45 -3.39 9.98 22.23
C ASN A 45 -2.73 10.26 20.85
N ASN A 46 -1.55 9.72 20.59
CA ASN A 46 -0.76 9.92 19.37
C ASN A 46 -0.67 8.63 18.55
N GLU A 47 -1.78 7.94 18.32
CA GLU A 47 -1.78 6.71 17.56
C GLU A 47 -1.98 6.97 16.06
N ILE A 48 -1.06 6.45 15.25
CA ILE A 48 -1.23 6.41 13.80
C ILE A 48 -1.90 5.09 13.45
N VAL A 49 -3.05 5.16 12.77
CA VAL A 49 -3.78 4.00 12.25
C VAL A 49 -4.11 4.19 10.78
N ILE A 50 -4.24 3.08 10.05
CA ILE A 50 -4.72 3.08 8.68
C ILE A 50 -6.09 2.41 8.59
N LYS A 51 -7.01 2.97 7.80
CA LYS A 51 -8.34 2.41 7.53
C LYS A 51 -8.55 2.36 6.03
N SER A 52 -9.15 1.28 5.51
CA SER A 52 -9.46 1.16 4.08
C SER A 52 -10.23 2.39 3.59
N ILE A 53 -9.81 2.92 2.44
CA ILE A 53 -10.43 4.10 1.84
C ILE A 53 -11.90 3.85 1.53
N GLN A 54 -12.77 4.79 1.88
CA GLN A 54 -14.19 4.76 1.59
C GLN A 54 -14.51 5.78 0.48
N LYS A 55 -15.68 5.67 -0.12
CA LYS A 55 -16.12 6.59 -1.18
C LYS A 55 -16.11 8.05 -0.71
N GLU A 56 -16.44 8.26 0.55
CA GLU A 56 -16.48 9.58 1.22
C GLU A 56 -15.09 10.21 1.41
N ASP A 57 -14.02 9.40 1.30
CA ASP A 57 -12.64 9.85 1.43
C ASP A 57 -12.06 10.39 0.12
N ILE A 58 -12.61 9.97 -1.02
CA ILE A 58 -12.09 10.29 -2.35
C ILE A 58 -11.97 11.80 -2.57
N PRO A 59 -12.96 12.65 -2.21
CA PRO A 59 -12.81 14.09 -2.38
C PRO A 59 -11.70 14.72 -1.54
N LEU A 60 -11.34 14.11 -0.41
CA LEU A 60 -10.21 14.58 0.41
C LEU A 60 -8.87 14.14 -0.22
N PHE A 61 -8.79 12.91 -0.71
CA PHE A 61 -7.63 12.40 -1.41
C PHE A 61 -7.35 13.22 -2.68
N ASP A 62 -8.38 13.51 -3.46
CA ASP A 62 -8.31 14.38 -4.65
C ASP A 62 -7.70 15.76 -4.32
N LYS A 63 -8.14 16.40 -3.23
CA LYS A 63 -7.56 17.67 -2.75
C LYS A 63 -6.09 17.53 -2.33
N TRP A 64 -5.68 16.40 -1.78
CA TRP A 64 -4.28 16.19 -1.43
C TRP A 64 -3.40 16.06 -2.67
N LEU A 65 -3.88 15.36 -3.71
CA LEU A 65 -3.16 15.24 -4.97
C LEU A 65 -2.94 16.60 -5.66
N ASP A 66 -3.80 17.60 -5.43
CA ASP A 66 -3.63 18.95 -5.95
C ASP A 66 -2.54 19.79 -5.25
N LYS A 67 -1.99 19.30 -4.13
CA LYS A 67 -0.93 20.03 -3.42
C LYS A 67 0.41 19.94 -4.16
N GLU A 68 1.07 21.06 -4.40
CA GLU A 68 2.31 21.14 -5.19
C GLU A 68 3.42 20.20 -4.70
N TYR A 69 3.57 20.03 -3.38
CA TYR A 69 4.58 19.14 -2.83
C TYR A 69 4.24 17.65 -3.00
N ILE A 70 2.98 17.31 -3.34
CA ILE A 70 2.52 15.95 -3.65
C ILE A 70 2.60 15.72 -5.14
N LYS A 71 2.07 16.62 -5.98
CA LYS A 71 2.12 16.55 -7.46
C LYS A 71 3.52 16.21 -7.97
N LYS A 72 4.54 16.79 -7.34
CA LYS A 72 5.93 16.55 -7.70
C LYS A 72 6.31 15.07 -7.71
N TRP A 73 5.63 14.22 -6.92
CA TRP A 73 6.02 12.83 -6.67
C TRP A 73 4.98 11.81 -7.11
N PHE A 74 3.73 12.23 -7.32
CA PHE A 74 2.60 11.33 -7.55
C PHE A 74 2.10 11.33 -9.00
N GLY A 75 2.77 12.04 -9.92
CA GLY A 75 2.36 12.07 -11.33
C GLY A 75 0.94 12.57 -11.57
N GLU A 76 0.26 11.96 -12.52
CA GLU A 76 -1.08 12.40 -12.94
C GLU A 76 -2.16 11.94 -11.96
N LYS A 77 -2.93 12.90 -11.50
CA LYS A 77 -3.98 12.69 -10.48
C LYS A 77 -5.09 11.76 -10.97
N GLU A 78 -5.41 11.82 -12.24
CA GLU A 78 -6.45 11.04 -12.89
C GLU A 78 -6.21 9.54 -12.78
N ASP A 79 -4.96 9.09 -12.86
CA ASP A 79 -4.57 7.67 -12.75
C ASP A 79 -4.87 7.15 -11.35
N TRP A 80 -4.47 7.89 -10.32
CA TRP A 80 -4.75 7.57 -8.92
C TRP A 80 -6.24 7.51 -8.59
N LEU A 81 -7.02 8.45 -9.15
CA LEU A 81 -8.47 8.46 -8.96
C LEU A 81 -9.15 7.30 -9.70
N ASN A 82 -8.65 6.91 -10.88
CA ASN A 82 -9.11 5.75 -11.61
C ASN A 82 -8.87 4.46 -10.83
N GLU A 83 -7.64 4.23 -10.35
CA GLU A 83 -7.30 3.07 -9.51
C GLU A 83 -8.21 2.93 -8.29
N ILE A 84 -8.43 4.05 -7.56
CA ILE A 84 -9.30 4.03 -6.38
C ILE A 84 -10.76 3.78 -6.74
N ASN A 85 -11.26 4.31 -7.84
CA ASN A 85 -12.63 4.07 -8.29
C ASN A 85 -12.83 2.62 -8.72
N GLU A 86 -11.84 2.03 -9.39
CA GLU A 86 -11.85 0.66 -9.88
C GLU A 86 -11.23 -0.36 -8.89
N ARG A 87 -11.01 0.02 -7.63
CA ARG A 87 -10.38 -0.81 -6.58
C ARG A 87 -11.10 -2.12 -6.26
N ASN A 88 -12.37 -2.25 -6.63
CA ASN A 88 -13.13 -3.49 -6.49
C ASN A 88 -13.22 -4.28 -7.81
N GLY A 89 -12.62 -3.76 -8.88
CA GLY A 89 -12.56 -4.33 -10.22
C GLY A 89 -11.13 -4.71 -10.60
N GLN A 90 -10.65 -4.14 -11.70
CA GLN A 90 -9.34 -4.44 -12.26
C GLN A 90 -8.15 -4.13 -11.34
N TYR A 91 -8.27 -3.13 -10.46
CA TYR A 91 -7.25 -2.75 -9.49
C TYR A 91 -7.46 -3.37 -8.10
N SER A 92 -8.17 -4.51 -8.01
CA SER A 92 -8.45 -5.15 -6.72
C SER A 92 -7.21 -5.66 -5.97
N PHE A 93 -6.07 -5.78 -6.63
CA PHE A 93 -4.76 -6.12 -6.05
C PHE A 93 -4.06 -4.93 -5.36
N LEU A 94 -4.50 -3.69 -5.63
CA LEU A 94 -4.11 -2.49 -4.88
C LEU A 94 -5.02 -2.33 -3.66
N LYS A 95 -4.42 -2.10 -2.50
CA LYS A 95 -5.15 -1.87 -1.25
C LYS A 95 -4.88 -0.46 -0.77
N HIS A 96 -5.89 0.38 -0.78
CA HIS A 96 -5.84 1.80 -0.50
C HIS A 96 -6.34 2.12 0.91
N PHE A 97 -5.63 2.98 1.63
CA PHE A 97 -5.94 3.32 3.01
C PHE A 97 -5.81 4.83 3.26
N ILE A 98 -6.66 5.34 4.14
CA ILE A 98 -6.49 6.66 4.74
C ILE A 98 -5.70 6.52 6.04
N VAL A 99 -4.71 7.37 6.19
CA VAL A 99 -3.88 7.48 7.40
C VAL A 99 -4.54 8.43 8.38
N TYR A 100 -4.71 7.98 9.61
CA TYR A 100 -5.25 8.78 10.72
C TYR A 100 -4.19 9.03 11.76
N TYR A 101 -4.22 10.21 12.35
CA TYR A 101 -3.49 10.60 13.54
C TYR A 101 -4.50 11.17 14.55
N ASN A 102 -4.73 10.49 15.67
CA ASN A 102 -5.75 10.86 16.65
C ASN A 102 -7.11 11.15 16.01
N ASP A 103 -7.64 10.20 15.26
CA ASP A 103 -8.92 10.29 14.51
C ASP A 103 -8.99 11.36 13.40
N ARG A 104 -7.95 12.15 13.18
CA ARG A 104 -7.85 13.09 12.07
C ARG A 104 -7.23 12.41 10.85
N LYS A 105 -7.86 12.54 9.70
CA LYS A 105 -7.32 12.12 8.41
C LYS A 105 -6.15 13.01 8.02
N ILE A 106 -4.96 12.43 7.82
CA ILE A 106 -3.73 13.20 7.60
C ILE A 106 -2.97 12.80 6.34
N GLY A 107 -3.34 11.70 5.71
CA GLY A 107 -2.62 11.20 4.56
C GLY A 107 -3.24 9.92 4.00
N TYR A 108 -2.52 9.32 3.09
CA TYR A 108 -2.93 8.13 2.36
C TYR A 108 -1.75 7.18 2.26
N CYS A 109 -2.04 5.89 2.17
CA CYS A 109 -1.05 4.87 1.84
C CYS A 109 -1.70 3.70 1.11
N LEU A 110 -0.86 2.91 0.44
CA LEU A 110 -1.29 1.72 -0.26
C LEU A 110 -0.25 0.61 -0.13
N TYR A 111 -0.68 -0.60 -0.45
CA TYR A 111 0.20 -1.65 -0.96
C TYR A 111 -0.41 -2.34 -2.17
N ALA A 112 0.43 -2.85 -3.05
CA ALA A 112 0.06 -3.57 -4.26
C ALA A 112 0.86 -4.86 -4.39
N ASP A 113 0.25 -5.94 -4.85
CA ASP A 113 0.96 -7.18 -5.17
C ASP A 113 1.74 -6.99 -6.48
N CYS A 114 3.07 -7.03 -6.39
CA CYS A 114 3.96 -6.82 -7.53
C CYS A 114 3.80 -7.85 -8.66
N PHE A 115 3.25 -9.04 -8.36
CA PHE A 115 2.94 -10.02 -9.40
C PHE A 115 1.91 -9.51 -10.41
N PHE A 116 0.93 -8.72 -9.94
CA PHE A 116 -0.07 -8.10 -10.82
C PHE A 116 0.43 -6.78 -11.40
N LEU A 117 1.19 -5.98 -10.63
CA LEU A 117 1.77 -4.73 -11.11
C LEU A 117 2.58 -4.92 -12.38
N LYS A 118 3.45 -5.95 -12.44
CA LYS A 118 4.27 -6.20 -13.63
C LYS A 118 3.50 -6.44 -14.94
N CYS A 119 2.19 -6.66 -14.85
CA CYS A 119 1.31 -6.85 -15.99
C CYS A 119 0.60 -5.56 -16.41
N LEU A 120 0.76 -4.47 -15.67
CA LEU A 120 0.20 -3.17 -16.04
C LEU A 120 1.09 -2.46 -17.06
N GLU A 121 0.44 -1.75 -17.98
CA GLU A 121 1.07 -0.84 -18.92
C GLU A 121 0.67 0.58 -18.51
N GLU A 122 1.59 1.34 -17.95
CA GLU A 122 1.39 2.74 -17.59
C GLU A 122 2.48 3.61 -18.21
N GLU A 123 2.11 4.79 -18.73
CA GLU A 123 3.05 5.72 -19.33
C GLU A 123 4.07 6.19 -18.27
N GLY A 124 5.35 5.99 -18.56
CA GLY A 124 6.45 6.38 -17.68
C GLY A 124 6.85 5.34 -16.61
N HIS A 125 6.16 4.19 -16.54
CA HIS A 125 6.52 3.10 -15.63
C HIS A 125 6.70 1.78 -16.37
N ASP A 126 7.89 1.20 -16.28
CA ASP A 126 8.15 -0.16 -16.77
C ASP A 126 8.10 -1.14 -15.59
N PHE A 127 6.89 -1.50 -15.20
CA PHE A 127 6.68 -2.45 -14.11
C PHE A 127 7.24 -3.85 -14.43
N GLN A 128 7.37 -4.21 -15.70
CA GLN A 128 8.00 -5.47 -16.09
C GLN A 128 9.51 -5.44 -15.82
N GLU A 129 10.19 -4.31 -16.04
CA GLU A 129 11.59 -4.14 -15.66
C GLU A 129 11.77 -4.17 -14.14
N MET A 130 10.88 -3.49 -13.41
CA MET A 130 10.94 -3.36 -11.96
C MET A 130 10.61 -4.67 -11.22
N TYR A 131 9.61 -5.41 -11.69
CA TYR A 131 9.03 -6.57 -10.96
C TYR A 131 9.01 -7.87 -11.77
N GLY A 132 9.70 -7.94 -12.91
CA GLY A 132 9.78 -9.14 -13.74
C GLY A 132 10.37 -10.35 -13.02
N ASP A 133 11.17 -10.12 -11.98
CA ASP A 133 11.74 -11.16 -11.09
C ASP A 133 10.73 -11.76 -10.10
N VAL A 134 9.55 -11.13 -9.90
CA VAL A 134 8.52 -11.61 -9.00
C VAL A 134 7.75 -12.77 -9.65
N ALA A 135 8.04 -14.01 -9.20
CA ALA A 135 7.48 -15.22 -9.81
C ALA A 135 6.09 -15.59 -9.26
N GLU A 136 5.75 -15.21 -8.05
CA GLU A 136 4.59 -15.72 -7.32
C GLU A 136 3.72 -14.58 -6.77
N GLN A 137 2.38 -14.79 -6.81
CA GLN A 137 1.42 -13.92 -6.13
C GLN A 137 1.63 -13.95 -4.61
N ASN A 138 1.27 -12.87 -3.95
CA ASN A 138 1.32 -12.73 -2.49
C ASN A 138 2.73 -12.87 -1.90
N HIS A 139 3.77 -12.72 -2.71
CA HIS A 139 5.16 -12.79 -2.28
C HIS A 139 5.77 -11.42 -2.01
N THR A 140 5.79 -10.56 -3.03
CA THR A 140 6.38 -9.22 -2.99
C THR A 140 5.31 -8.16 -3.15
N TYR A 141 5.31 -7.17 -2.27
CA TYR A 141 4.36 -6.07 -2.29
C TYR A 141 5.07 -4.73 -2.41
N GLU A 142 4.63 -3.92 -3.36
CA GLU A 142 5.02 -2.52 -3.39
C GLU A 142 4.22 -1.71 -2.38
N ILE A 143 4.86 -0.69 -1.79
CA ILE A 143 4.22 0.25 -0.88
C ILE A 143 4.37 1.69 -1.35
N GLY A 144 3.29 2.47 -1.19
CA GLY A 144 3.29 3.91 -1.41
C GLY A 144 2.61 4.66 -0.27
N TYR A 145 3.00 5.92 -0.05
CA TYR A 145 2.32 6.78 0.92
C TYR A 145 2.51 8.26 0.62
N LEU A 146 1.56 9.07 1.05
CA LEU A 146 1.67 10.52 1.13
C LEU A 146 1.16 11.04 2.47
N ILE A 147 1.71 12.18 2.91
CA ILE A 147 1.18 12.97 4.02
C ILE A 147 0.45 14.15 3.41
N GLY A 148 -0.88 14.11 3.47
CA GLY A 148 -1.75 15.11 2.85
C GLY A 148 -1.82 16.42 3.61
N GLU A 149 -1.58 16.43 4.94
CA GLU A 149 -1.66 17.61 5.79
C GLU A 149 -0.26 18.11 6.16
N GLU A 150 0.08 19.32 5.73
CA GLU A 150 1.44 19.91 5.80
C GLU A 150 2.00 19.99 7.22
N GLU A 151 1.14 20.30 8.20
CA GLU A 151 1.56 20.38 9.59
C GLU A 151 2.05 19.05 10.17
N PHE A 152 1.84 17.94 9.47
CA PHE A 152 2.32 16.60 9.85
C PHE A 152 3.60 16.18 9.12
N LEU A 153 4.13 17.00 8.23
CA LEU A 153 5.41 16.74 7.58
C LEU A 153 6.58 16.79 8.58
N ASN A 154 7.63 16.04 8.29
CA ASN A 154 8.88 16.01 9.07
C ASN A 154 8.74 15.59 10.56
N ARG A 155 7.65 14.88 10.91
CA ARG A 155 7.38 14.38 12.28
C ARG A 155 7.62 12.87 12.42
N GLY A 156 8.32 12.25 11.46
CA GLY A 156 8.57 10.80 11.48
C GLY A 156 7.37 9.93 11.12
N ILE A 157 6.25 10.54 10.70
CA ILE A 157 5.00 9.84 10.36
C ILE A 157 5.20 8.89 9.19
N GLY A 158 5.91 9.29 8.12
CA GLY A 158 6.22 8.41 6.98
C GLY A 158 6.94 7.13 7.42
N LYS A 159 7.93 7.24 8.33
CA LYS A 159 8.59 6.07 8.91
C LYS A 159 7.59 5.13 9.60
N ARG A 160 6.63 5.69 10.35
CA ARG A 160 5.62 4.88 11.06
C ARG A 160 4.61 4.25 10.12
N ILE A 161 4.20 4.94 9.04
CA ILE A 161 3.32 4.39 8.00
C ILE A 161 3.98 3.15 7.37
N ILE A 162 5.26 3.23 7.00
CA ILE A 162 6.02 2.09 6.44
C ILE A 162 5.99 0.89 7.39
N GLN A 163 6.16 1.09 8.71
CA GLN A 163 6.09 0.02 9.71
C GLN A 163 4.71 -0.63 9.77
N ILE A 164 3.64 0.17 9.71
CA ILE A 164 2.26 -0.33 9.73
C ILE A 164 1.96 -1.14 8.45
N LEU A 165 2.42 -0.67 7.30
CA LEU A 165 2.29 -1.41 6.02
C LEU A 165 3.09 -2.72 6.07
N GLU A 166 4.31 -2.70 6.61
CA GLU A 166 5.11 -3.92 6.81
C GLU A 166 4.39 -4.93 7.70
N ASP A 167 3.89 -4.50 8.87
CA ASP A 167 3.16 -5.39 9.78
C ASP A 167 1.93 -5.98 9.05
N ARG A 168 1.21 -5.17 8.26
CA ARG A 168 0.05 -5.62 7.48
C ARG A 168 0.41 -6.63 6.39
N ILE A 169 1.50 -6.38 5.66
CA ILE A 169 2.00 -7.30 4.62
C ILE A 169 2.45 -8.62 5.23
N ILE A 170 3.12 -8.60 6.38
CA ILE A 170 3.50 -9.82 7.12
C ILE A 170 2.26 -10.60 7.56
N GLU A 171 1.21 -9.93 8.06
CA GLU A 171 -0.05 -10.57 8.48
C GLU A 171 -0.74 -11.32 7.35
N ILE A 172 -0.66 -10.81 6.11
CA ILE A 172 -1.24 -11.46 4.92
C ILE A 172 -0.29 -12.47 4.25
N GLY A 173 0.90 -12.70 4.83
CA GLY A 173 1.86 -13.71 4.38
C GLY A 173 2.92 -13.23 3.41
N GLY A 174 2.98 -11.93 3.10
CA GLY A 174 4.02 -11.34 2.24
C GLY A 174 5.43 -11.59 2.77
N LYS A 175 6.39 -11.76 1.86
CA LYS A 175 7.77 -12.11 2.16
C LYS A 175 8.76 -10.99 1.88
N GLU A 176 8.42 -10.12 0.96
CA GLU A 176 9.26 -9.00 0.56
C GLU A 176 8.41 -7.74 0.34
N ILE A 177 9.01 -6.59 0.60
CA ILE A 177 8.40 -5.28 0.35
C ILE A 177 9.31 -4.51 -0.59
N ALA A 178 8.71 -3.90 -1.61
CA ALA A 178 9.33 -3.01 -2.58
C ALA A 178 8.86 -1.57 -2.39
N ALA A 179 9.67 -0.63 -2.80
CA ALA A 179 9.30 0.79 -2.93
C ALA A 179 10.21 1.46 -3.96
N ASP A 180 9.64 2.30 -4.81
CA ASP A 180 10.37 3.04 -5.84
C ASP A 180 10.19 4.57 -5.67
N PRO A 181 10.87 5.19 -4.71
CA PRO A 181 10.85 6.64 -4.57
C PRO A 181 11.72 7.28 -5.64
N ALA A 182 11.26 8.39 -6.25
CA ALA A 182 12.09 9.21 -7.13
C ALA A 182 13.43 9.55 -6.43
N GLU A 183 14.54 9.57 -7.17
CA GLU A 183 15.91 9.76 -6.62
C GLU A 183 16.06 11.06 -5.84
N GLU A 184 15.32 12.11 -6.21
CA GLU A 184 15.32 13.40 -5.54
C GLU A 184 14.46 13.42 -4.27
N ASN A 185 13.64 12.38 -4.03
CA ASN A 185 12.80 12.27 -2.84
C ASN A 185 13.58 11.76 -1.63
N ILE A 186 14.59 12.53 -1.24
CA ILE A 186 15.51 12.19 -0.15
C ILE A 186 14.77 11.91 1.19
N ILE A 187 13.61 12.52 1.40
CA ILE A 187 12.82 12.33 2.62
C ILE A 187 12.24 10.91 2.64
N SER A 188 11.64 10.46 1.52
CA SER A 188 11.12 9.10 1.39
C SER A 188 12.24 8.07 1.48
N ILE A 189 13.35 8.29 0.76
CA ILE A 189 14.53 7.42 0.80
C ILE A 189 15.04 7.24 2.23
N LYS A 190 15.20 8.32 3.00
CA LYS A 190 15.63 8.25 4.40
C LYS A 190 14.64 7.47 5.28
N ALA A 191 13.33 7.63 5.03
CA ALA A 191 12.31 6.87 5.75
C ALA A 191 12.42 5.37 5.46
N LEU A 192 12.60 4.96 4.20
CA LEU A 192 12.83 3.58 3.78
C LEU A 192 14.09 3.00 4.42
N LEU A 193 15.24 3.65 4.24
CA LEU A 193 16.52 3.19 4.81
C LEU A 193 16.44 3.03 6.34
N SER A 194 15.77 3.96 7.03
CA SER A 194 15.58 3.89 8.50
C SER A 194 14.66 2.74 8.94
N ASN A 195 13.90 2.16 8.01
CA ASN A 195 13.09 0.95 8.19
C ASN A 195 13.80 -0.33 7.71
N GLY A 196 15.07 -0.23 7.29
CA GLY A 196 15.88 -1.38 6.92
C GLY A 196 15.76 -1.82 5.47
N PHE A 197 15.16 -1.01 4.60
CA PHE A 197 15.20 -1.21 3.16
C PHE A 197 16.63 -1.04 2.63
N LYS A 198 16.92 -1.71 1.53
CA LYS A 198 18.19 -1.61 0.82
C LYS A 198 17.93 -1.26 -0.63
N LYS A 199 18.72 -0.31 -1.18
CA LYS A 199 18.67 0.02 -2.60
C LYS A 199 19.19 -1.18 -3.40
N LYS A 200 18.47 -1.61 -4.44
CA LYS A 200 18.91 -2.58 -5.42
C LYS A 200 19.67 -1.91 -6.57
N SER A 201 20.27 -2.72 -7.44
CA SER A 201 21.03 -2.23 -8.60
C SER A 201 20.18 -1.51 -9.65
N ASP A 202 18.92 -1.86 -9.76
CA ASP A 202 17.90 -1.31 -10.64
C ASP A 202 17.30 0.03 -10.16
N GLY A 203 17.62 0.42 -8.92
CA GLY A 203 17.20 1.71 -8.35
C GLY A 203 16.12 1.57 -7.28
N ASP A 204 15.32 0.51 -7.30
CA ASP A 204 14.27 0.28 -6.31
C ASP A 204 14.83 -0.07 -4.91
N TYR A 205 13.98 -0.01 -3.91
CA TYR A 205 14.31 -0.33 -2.52
C TYR A 205 13.53 -1.57 -2.08
N ARG A 206 14.24 -2.58 -1.57
CA ARG A 206 13.64 -3.84 -1.11
C ARG A 206 13.94 -4.13 0.34
N LYS A 207 13.02 -4.84 0.98
CA LYS A 207 13.16 -5.34 2.33
C LYS A 207 12.52 -6.72 2.47
N ILE A 208 13.28 -7.70 2.96
CA ILE A 208 12.74 -9.02 3.31
C ILE A 208 11.96 -8.89 4.63
N CYS A 209 10.73 -9.35 4.64
CA CYS A 209 9.90 -9.44 5.83
C CYS A 209 10.45 -10.50 6.78
N LYS A 210 10.62 -10.12 8.04
CA LYS A 210 10.99 -11.07 9.09
C LYS A 210 9.74 -11.44 9.87
N MET A 211 9.32 -12.70 9.79
CA MET A 211 8.30 -13.21 10.71
C MET A 211 8.82 -13.04 12.13
N ARG A 212 8.04 -12.41 12.96
CA ARG A 212 8.33 -12.20 14.40
C ARG A 212 7.85 -13.37 15.22
#